data_6d333e39054e618d8e00534b1b2e2460
#
_entry.id   6d333e39054e618d8e00534b1b2e2460
#
_cell.length_a   1.000
_cell.length_b   1.000
_cell.length_c   1.000
_cell.angle_alpha   90.00
_cell.angle_beta   90.00
_cell.angle_gamma   90.00
#
_symmetry.space_group_name_H-M   'P 1'
#
loop_
_entity.id
_entity.type
_entity.pdbx_description
1 polymer ?
#
loop_
_entity_poly.entity_id
_entity_poly.type
_entity_poly.pdbx_seq_one_letter_code
_entity_poly.pdbx_strand_id
1 'polypeptide(L)'
;EYIKAIMDGLNWVGIQPDLEPIKQSDRYDVYQKEADRLVEEGKAYKDEGAIRLKVDKEGSTLVNDHVYGEIEFLNKELDDLVILRSDGSPTYHFCNVIDDEFQNVTHIIRGEDHLPNTPKQIQIVKALNYSGFQYAHLPLVLGEDRKRLSKRHAATDLMSYKEEGYLPEALLNMLAKLGWSNTTEDIFSIKDLIKLFEVNDI
;
A
#
# COMPACT_ATOMS: atom_id res chain seq x y z
N GLU A 1 -16.44 9.62 9.99
CA GLU A 1 -16.60 10.57 8.87
C GLU A 1 -15.74 10.15 7.66
N TYR A 2 -14.39 10.07 7.77
CA TYR A 2 -13.50 9.71 6.67
C TYR A 2 -13.78 8.33 6.05
N ILE A 3 -14.01 7.29 6.87
CA ILE A 3 -14.32 5.94 6.38
C ILE A 3 -15.57 5.96 5.50
N LYS A 4 -16.62 6.67 5.94
CA LYS A 4 -17.85 6.81 5.16
C LYS A 4 -17.60 7.49 3.82
N ALA A 5 -16.83 8.57 3.79
CA ALA A 5 -16.50 9.27 2.55
C ALA A 5 -15.73 8.39 1.55
N ILE A 6 -14.78 7.58 2.04
CA ILE A 6 -14.05 6.61 1.20
C ILE A 6 -15.02 5.58 0.63
N MET A 7 -15.87 4.99 1.46
CA MET A 7 -16.84 3.97 1.02
C MET A 7 -17.87 4.53 0.06
N ASP A 8 -18.37 5.75 0.31
CA ASP A 8 -19.32 6.42 -0.59
C ASP A 8 -18.68 6.69 -1.97
N GLY A 9 -17.42 7.09 -2.00
CA GLY A 9 -16.68 7.31 -3.26
C GLY A 9 -16.46 6.01 -4.04
N LEU A 10 -15.99 4.94 -3.37
CA LEU A 10 -15.81 3.63 -3.99
C LEU A 10 -17.12 3.06 -4.52
N ASN A 11 -18.19 3.13 -3.71
CA ASN A 11 -19.52 2.68 -4.12
C ASN A 11 -20.04 3.45 -5.34
N TRP A 12 -19.79 4.76 -5.41
CA TRP A 12 -20.22 5.57 -6.55
C TRP A 12 -19.58 5.11 -7.86
N VAL A 13 -18.28 4.76 -7.83
CA VAL A 13 -17.59 4.23 -9.02
C VAL A 13 -17.80 2.72 -9.23
N GLY A 14 -18.62 2.06 -8.40
CA GLY A 14 -18.96 0.64 -8.53
C GLY A 14 -17.91 -0.32 -8.00
N ILE A 15 -16.97 0.16 -7.19
CA ILE A 15 -15.96 -0.67 -6.52
C ILE A 15 -16.44 -1.00 -5.11
N GLN A 16 -16.42 -2.28 -4.77
CA GLN A 16 -16.76 -2.77 -3.44
C GLN A 16 -15.63 -3.67 -2.91
N PRO A 17 -15.27 -3.58 -1.63
CA PRO A 17 -14.32 -4.50 -1.04
C PRO A 17 -14.92 -5.91 -0.93
N ASP A 18 -14.11 -6.93 -1.14
CA ASP A 18 -14.52 -8.34 -0.96
C ASP A 18 -14.68 -8.72 0.51
N LEU A 19 -14.00 -8.00 1.40
CA LEU A 19 -14.02 -8.23 2.84
C LEU A 19 -14.48 -6.96 3.57
N GLU A 20 -15.01 -7.15 4.78
CA GLU A 20 -15.34 -6.01 5.65
C GLU A 20 -14.07 -5.21 6.00
N PRO A 21 -14.14 -3.87 5.90
CA PRO A 21 -13.02 -3.03 6.27
C PRO A 21 -12.62 -3.19 7.74
N ILE A 22 -11.35 -3.44 7.98
CA ILE A 22 -10.80 -3.48 9.34
C ILE A 22 -10.21 -2.12 9.73
N LYS A 23 -10.30 -1.80 11.02
CA LYS A 23 -9.69 -0.60 11.58
C LYS A 23 -8.44 -0.97 12.36
N GLN A 24 -7.31 -0.40 12.00
CA GLN A 24 -6.05 -0.64 12.71
C GLN A 24 -6.12 -0.26 14.19
N SER A 25 -6.89 0.78 14.53
CA SER A 25 -7.11 1.18 15.93
C SER A 25 -7.75 0.11 16.80
N ASP A 26 -8.49 -0.82 16.21
CA ASP A 26 -9.21 -1.87 16.92
C ASP A 26 -8.35 -3.16 17.06
N ARG A 27 -7.07 -3.12 16.60
CA ARG A 27 -6.17 -4.28 16.52
C ARG A 27 -4.84 -4.09 17.24
N TYR A 28 -4.74 -3.13 18.14
CA TYR A 28 -3.49 -2.83 18.85
C TYR A 28 -2.94 -4.01 19.66
N ASP A 29 -3.83 -4.83 20.21
CA ASP A 29 -3.48 -6.08 20.90
C ASP A 29 -2.79 -7.10 20.00
N VAL A 30 -3.21 -7.19 18.73
CA VAL A 30 -2.59 -8.06 17.72
C VAL A 30 -1.16 -7.60 17.45
N TYR A 31 -0.97 -6.30 17.21
CA TYR A 31 0.36 -5.75 16.93
C TYR A 31 1.29 -5.85 18.13
N GLN A 32 0.78 -5.61 19.33
CA GLN A 32 1.55 -5.78 20.56
C GLN A 32 2.02 -7.22 20.72
N LYS A 33 1.13 -8.20 20.53
CA LYS A 33 1.44 -9.62 20.62
C LYS A 33 2.54 -10.03 19.62
N GLU A 34 2.45 -9.59 18.36
CA GLU A 34 3.45 -9.90 17.36
C GLU A 34 4.81 -9.23 17.67
N ALA A 35 4.79 -8.00 18.18
CA ALA A 35 6.02 -7.31 18.58
C ALA A 35 6.70 -8.00 19.78
N ASP A 36 5.93 -8.43 20.78
CA ASP A 36 6.46 -9.15 21.94
C ASP A 36 7.03 -10.52 21.50
N ARG A 37 6.36 -11.23 20.58
CA ARG A 37 6.88 -12.46 19.98
C ARG A 37 8.24 -12.25 19.30
N LEU A 38 8.39 -11.16 18.54
CA LEU A 38 9.67 -10.83 17.89
C LEU A 38 10.77 -10.53 18.91
N VAL A 39 10.43 -9.93 20.05
CA VAL A 39 11.38 -9.71 21.15
C VAL A 39 11.80 -11.05 21.79
N GLU A 40 10.86 -11.95 22.05
CA GLU A 40 11.13 -13.29 22.60
C GLU A 40 12.02 -14.13 21.66
N GLU A 41 11.78 -14.03 20.34
CA GLU A 41 12.60 -14.67 19.31
C GLU A 41 13.98 -14.01 19.10
N GLY A 42 14.25 -12.89 19.81
CA GLY A 42 15.52 -12.16 19.66
C GLY A 42 15.65 -11.37 18.35
N LYS A 43 14.58 -11.28 17.55
CA LYS A 43 14.53 -10.52 16.29
C LYS A 43 14.23 -9.03 16.50
N ALA A 44 13.71 -8.66 17.67
CA ALA A 44 13.46 -7.29 18.06
C ALA A 44 14.03 -7.01 19.45
N TYR A 45 14.12 -5.76 19.86
CA TYR A 45 14.57 -5.34 21.19
C TYR A 45 13.83 -4.10 21.68
N LYS A 46 13.81 -3.91 23.00
CA LYS A 46 13.22 -2.73 23.64
C LYS A 46 14.27 -1.61 23.72
N ASP A 47 13.86 -0.41 23.31
CA ASP A 47 14.70 0.78 23.26
C ASP A 47 13.88 2.01 23.72
N GLU A 48 14.21 2.55 24.89
CA GLU A 48 13.54 3.73 25.48
C GLU A 48 11.98 3.64 25.48
N GLY A 49 11.47 2.44 25.75
CA GLY A 49 10.02 2.16 25.78
C GLY A 49 9.42 1.80 24.41
N ALA A 50 10.13 2.00 23.33
CA ALA A 50 9.75 1.52 22.00
C ALA A 50 10.23 0.08 21.78
N ILE A 51 9.70 -0.58 20.76
CA ILE A 51 10.22 -1.87 20.26
C ILE A 51 10.77 -1.65 18.87
N ARG A 52 12.02 -2.08 18.65
CA ARG A 52 12.73 -2.01 17.38
C ARG A 52 12.99 -3.39 16.81
N LEU A 53 12.66 -3.58 15.55
CA LEU A 53 13.05 -4.74 14.77
C LEU A 53 14.52 -4.59 14.39
N LYS A 54 15.31 -5.65 14.60
CA LYS A 54 16.71 -5.71 14.14
C LYS A 54 16.73 -5.94 12.63
N VAL A 55 17.45 -5.09 11.93
CA VAL A 55 17.73 -5.27 10.50
C VAL A 55 19.14 -5.83 10.35
N ASP A 56 19.27 -6.97 9.67
CA ASP A 56 20.59 -7.47 9.31
C ASP A 56 21.25 -6.48 8.34
N LYS A 57 22.37 -5.91 8.75
CA LYS A 57 23.09 -4.89 7.99
C LYS A 57 23.92 -5.45 6.84
N GLU A 58 24.11 -6.77 6.80
CA GLU A 58 24.82 -7.42 5.71
C GLU A 58 23.91 -7.67 4.52
N GLY A 59 24.48 -7.64 3.30
CA GLY A 59 23.78 -7.90 2.06
C GLY A 59 22.79 -6.81 1.67
N SER A 60 21.73 -7.23 0.97
CA SER A 60 20.73 -6.35 0.38
C SER A 60 19.30 -6.91 0.47
N THR A 61 18.33 -6.03 0.33
CA THR A 61 16.94 -6.37 0.15
C THR A 61 16.54 -6.12 -1.29
N LEU A 62 16.18 -7.18 -2.00
CA LEU A 62 15.67 -7.11 -3.36
C LEU A 62 14.16 -6.86 -3.34
N VAL A 63 13.71 -5.90 -4.12
CA VAL A 63 12.32 -5.61 -4.42
C VAL A 63 12.08 -5.99 -5.87
N ASN A 64 11.31 -7.06 -6.11
CA ASN A 64 10.84 -7.41 -7.43
C ASN A 64 9.53 -6.69 -7.69
N ASP A 65 9.58 -5.67 -8.52
CA ASP A 65 8.44 -4.79 -8.82
C ASP A 65 7.96 -5.02 -10.25
N HIS A 66 6.65 -5.15 -10.44
CA HIS A 66 6.08 -5.40 -11.76
C HIS A 66 6.29 -4.23 -12.74
N VAL A 67 6.45 -3.00 -12.24
CA VAL A 67 6.64 -1.79 -13.06
C VAL A 67 8.12 -1.44 -13.21
N TYR A 68 8.86 -1.43 -12.09
CA TYR A 68 10.25 -0.98 -12.05
C TYR A 68 11.27 -2.13 -12.18
N GLY A 69 10.81 -3.38 -12.22
CA GLY A 69 11.70 -4.55 -12.26
C GLY A 69 12.40 -4.81 -10.92
N GLU A 70 13.58 -5.37 -10.98
CA GLU A 70 14.36 -5.68 -9.78
C GLU A 70 15.12 -4.45 -9.28
N ILE A 71 14.87 -4.07 -8.01
CA ILE A 71 15.53 -2.94 -7.35
C ILE A 71 16.23 -3.45 -6.11
N GLU A 72 17.51 -3.15 -5.97
CA GLU A 72 18.33 -3.55 -4.84
C GLU A 72 18.52 -2.40 -3.83
N PHE A 73 18.24 -2.67 -2.55
CA PHE A 73 18.47 -1.75 -1.44
C PHE A 73 19.52 -2.34 -0.50
N LEU A 74 20.62 -1.63 -0.27
CA LEU A 74 21.67 -2.09 0.64
C LEU A 74 21.15 -2.06 2.09
N ASN A 75 21.22 -3.19 2.79
CA ASN A 75 20.70 -3.31 4.15
C ASN A 75 21.40 -2.38 5.15
N LYS A 76 22.67 -2.05 4.92
CA LYS A 76 23.42 -1.08 5.75
C LYS A 76 22.80 0.32 5.78
N GLU A 77 21.97 0.67 4.79
CA GLU A 77 21.26 1.95 4.69
C GLU A 77 19.91 1.93 5.41
N LEU A 78 19.44 0.74 5.82
CA LEU A 78 18.23 0.61 6.60
C LEU A 78 18.56 0.65 8.09
N ASP A 79 17.95 1.56 8.84
CA ASP A 79 18.04 1.55 10.30
C ASP A 79 17.19 0.43 10.89
N ASP A 80 17.44 0.10 12.17
CA ASP A 80 16.53 -0.75 12.93
C ASP A 80 15.16 -0.09 13.03
N LEU A 81 14.13 -0.85 12.65
CA LEU A 81 12.80 -0.28 12.42
C LEU A 81 12.01 -0.18 13.73
N VAL A 82 11.57 1.00 14.12
CA VAL A 82 10.57 1.11 15.18
C VAL A 82 9.28 0.43 14.70
N ILE A 83 8.86 -0.62 15.39
CA ILE A 83 7.61 -1.35 15.11
C ILE A 83 6.49 -0.96 16.08
N LEU A 84 6.83 -0.74 17.37
CA LEU A 84 5.94 -0.08 18.34
C LEU A 84 6.63 1.14 18.93
N ARG A 85 5.90 2.23 19.07
CA ARG A 85 6.36 3.44 19.74
C ARG A 85 6.31 3.28 21.26
N SER A 86 6.93 4.20 21.99
CA SER A 86 6.96 4.21 23.45
C SER A 86 5.58 4.36 24.10
N ASP A 87 4.61 4.89 23.39
CA ASP A 87 3.20 4.98 23.83
C ASP A 87 2.40 3.70 23.52
N GLY A 88 3.05 2.64 23.00
CA GLY A 88 2.43 1.39 22.57
C GLY A 88 1.75 1.45 21.22
N SER A 89 1.72 2.59 20.54
CA SER A 89 1.12 2.67 19.20
C SER A 89 2.02 2.01 18.14
N PRO A 90 1.44 1.19 17.25
CA PRO A 90 2.20 0.55 16.19
C PRO A 90 2.60 1.55 15.10
N THR A 91 3.65 1.23 14.35
CA THR A 91 4.04 2.02 13.18
C THR A 91 3.29 1.56 11.95
N TYR A 92 3.14 2.47 10.99
CA TYR A 92 2.48 2.21 9.70
C TYR A 92 3.01 0.94 9.00
N HIS A 93 4.33 0.78 8.91
CA HIS A 93 4.90 -0.37 8.23
C HIS A 93 4.55 -1.70 8.90
N PHE A 94 4.53 -1.71 10.23
CA PHE A 94 4.26 -2.91 11.01
C PHE A 94 2.78 -3.32 10.92
N CYS A 95 1.85 -2.34 11.08
CA CYS A 95 0.43 -2.60 10.94
C CYS A 95 0.09 -3.17 9.56
N ASN A 96 0.56 -2.50 8.50
CA ASN A 96 0.21 -2.88 7.14
C ASN A 96 0.63 -4.30 6.83
N VAL A 97 1.87 -4.69 7.15
CA VAL A 97 2.34 -6.05 6.88
C VAL A 97 1.50 -7.11 7.61
N ILE A 98 1.13 -6.86 8.87
CA ILE A 98 0.32 -7.80 9.65
C ILE A 98 -1.11 -7.88 9.11
N ASP A 99 -1.69 -6.75 8.74
CA ASP A 99 -3.07 -6.69 8.27
C ASP A 99 -3.21 -7.21 6.85
N ASP A 100 -2.24 -6.94 5.98
CA ASP A 100 -2.20 -7.49 4.62
C ASP A 100 -2.10 -9.02 4.65
N GLU A 101 -1.25 -9.59 5.50
CA GLU A 101 -1.17 -11.03 5.70
C GLU A 101 -2.48 -11.61 6.28
N PHE A 102 -3.06 -10.93 7.28
CA PHE A 102 -4.34 -11.35 7.87
C PHE A 102 -5.49 -11.37 6.85
N GLN A 103 -5.51 -10.41 5.93
CA GLN A 103 -6.52 -10.33 4.87
C GLN A 103 -6.17 -11.16 3.63
N ASN A 104 -5.07 -11.93 3.66
CA ASN A 104 -4.59 -12.73 2.53
C ASN A 104 -4.32 -11.88 1.26
N VAL A 105 -3.84 -10.65 1.42
CA VAL A 105 -3.39 -9.82 0.31
C VAL A 105 -2.19 -10.49 -0.35
N THR A 106 -2.20 -10.63 -1.65
CA THR A 106 -1.12 -11.22 -2.44
C THR A 106 -0.31 -10.20 -3.22
N HIS A 107 -0.96 -9.10 -3.63
CA HIS A 107 -0.36 -8.05 -4.44
C HIS A 107 -0.57 -6.69 -3.79
N ILE A 108 0.49 -5.91 -3.68
CA ILE A 108 0.47 -4.53 -3.19
C ILE A 108 0.70 -3.61 -4.38
N ILE A 109 -0.39 -2.98 -4.86
CA ILE A 109 -0.37 -2.03 -5.97
C ILE A 109 -0.60 -0.63 -5.40
N ARG A 110 0.39 0.28 -5.57
CA ARG A 110 0.33 1.61 -4.92
C ARG A 110 1.21 2.64 -5.64
N GLY A 111 1.12 3.89 -5.25
CA GLY A 111 1.98 4.94 -5.81
C GLY A 111 3.48 4.73 -5.52
N GLU A 112 4.34 5.14 -6.43
CA GLU A 112 5.80 5.00 -6.35
C GLU A 112 6.43 5.74 -5.17
N ASP A 113 5.76 6.72 -4.59
CA ASP A 113 6.18 7.41 -3.38
C ASP A 113 6.30 6.46 -2.17
N HIS A 114 5.70 5.28 -2.26
CA HIS A 114 5.83 4.21 -1.28
C HIS A 114 6.95 3.20 -1.59
N LEU A 115 7.61 3.28 -2.75
CA LEU A 115 8.69 2.37 -3.11
C LEU A 115 9.84 2.33 -2.06
N PRO A 116 10.29 3.46 -1.48
CA PRO A 116 11.30 3.44 -0.42
C PRO A 116 10.84 2.78 0.90
N ASN A 117 9.55 2.52 1.05
CA ASN A 117 8.98 1.82 2.20
C ASN A 117 9.07 0.30 2.06
N THR A 118 9.10 -0.18 0.83
CA THR A 118 9.04 -1.62 0.50
C THR A 118 10.17 -2.44 1.12
N PRO A 119 11.45 -2.04 1.08
CA PRO A 119 12.50 -2.81 1.73
C PRO A 119 12.30 -2.92 3.25
N LYS A 120 11.75 -1.90 3.91
CA LYS A 120 11.41 -1.94 5.34
C LYS A 120 10.30 -2.96 5.62
N GLN A 121 9.26 -2.98 4.79
CA GLN A 121 8.16 -3.94 4.92
C GLN A 121 8.62 -5.37 4.63
N ILE A 122 9.51 -5.59 3.67
CA ILE A 122 10.12 -6.89 3.40
C ILE A 122 10.93 -7.39 4.62
N GLN A 123 11.65 -6.51 5.34
CA GLN A 123 12.33 -6.90 6.56
C GLN A 123 11.35 -7.36 7.65
N ILE A 124 10.20 -6.70 7.78
CA ILE A 124 9.12 -7.10 8.71
C ILE A 124 8.52 -8.44 8.29
N VAL A 125 8.20 -8.64 7.00
CA VAL A 125 7.71 -9.90 6.43
C VAL A 125 8.66 -11.05 6.78
N LYS A 126 9.97 -10.87 6.55
CA LYS A 126 11.00 -11.88 6.87
C LYS A 126 11.04 -12.19 8.36
N ALA A 127 11.00 -11.17 9.21
CA ALA A 127 11.05 -11.35 10.66
C ALA A 127 9.82 -12.10 11.19
N LEU A 128 8.64 -11.84 10.65
CA LEU A 128 7.39 -12.49 11.01
C LEU A 128 7.24 -13.90 10.39
N ASN A 129 8.13 -14.30 9.47
CA ASN A 129 8.06 -15.52 8.68
C ASN A 129 6.80 -15.61 7.82
N TYR A 130 6.34 -14.50 7.26
CA TYR A 130 5.24 -14.48 6.31
C TYR A 130 5.69 -14.84 4.89
N SER A 131 4.76 -15.26 4.04
CA SER A 131 5.06 -15.67 2.66
C SER A 131 5.53 -14.52 1.76
N GLY A 132 5.16 -13.30 2.11
CA GLY A 132 5.48 -12.10 1.36
C GLY A 132 4.45 -11.74 0.30
N PHE A 133 4.67 -10.59 -0.35
CA PHE A 133 3.76 -9.98 -1.31
C PHE A 133 4.47 -9.73 -2.64
N GLN A 134 3.70 -9.66 -3.71
CA GLN A 134 4.14 -9.09 -4.98
C GLN A 134 3.89 -7.58 -4.96
N TYR A 135 4.73 -6.82 -5.67
CA TYR A 135 4.68 -5.35 -5.63
C TYR A 135 4.55 -4.76 -7.03
N ALA A 136 3.72 -3.74 -7.15
CA ALA A 136 3.64 -2.89 -8.34
C ALA A 136 3.53 -1.43 -7.88
N HIS A 137 4.52 -0.61 -8.19
CA HIS A 137 4.52 0.80 -7.85
C HIS A 137 4.21 1.63 -9.08
N LEU A 138 3.06 2.31 -9.05
CA LEU A 138 2.59 3.13 -10.16
C LEU A 138 3.23 4.52 -10.11
N PRO A 139 3.62 5.10 -11.28
CA PRO A 139 4.07 6.46 -11.35
C PRO A 139 3.07 7.44 -10.76
N LEU A 140 3.57 8.53 -10.18
CA LEU A 140 2.70 9.57 -9.62
C LEU A 140 1.93 10.29 -10.73
N VAL A 141 0.64 10.50 -10.48
CA VAL A 141 -0.16 11.39 -11.34
C VAL A 141 0.25 12.84 -11.06
N LEU A 142 0.69 13.53 -12.10
CA LEU A 142 1.16 14.90 -12.03
C LEU A 142 0.07 15.87 -12.54
N GLY A 143 0.00 17.04 -11.93
CA GLY A 143 -0.79 18.15 -12.44
C GLY A 143 -0.12 18.85 -13.63
N GLU A 144 -0.77 19.88 -14.18
CA GLU A 144 -0.22 20.68 -15.30
C GLU A 144 1.11 21.36 -14.94
N ASP A 145 1.31 21.67 -13.65
CA ASP A 145 2.55 22.24 -13.11
C ASP A 145 3.68 21.20 -12.92
N ARG A 146 3.46 19.96 -13.36
CA ARG A 146 4.37 18.78 -13.19
C ARG A 146 4.67 18.42 -11.75
N LYS A 147 3.86 18.90 -10.81
CA LYS A 147 3.94 18.49 -9.41
C LYS A 147 2.90 17.41 -9.14
N ARG A 148 3.14 16.62 -8.09
CA ARG A 148 2.19 15.62 -7.62
C ARG A 148 0.80 16.23 -7.47
N LEU A 149 -0.20 15.57 -8.03
CA LEU A 149 -1.60 15.99 -7.88
C LEU A 149 -1.94 16.03 -6.38
N SER A 150 -2.48 17.13 -5.91
CA SER A 150 -2.81 17.36 -4.50
C SER A 150 -4.15 18.09 -4.38
N LYS A 151 -4.71 18.13 -3.17
CA LYS A 151 -5.96 18.86 -2.87
C LYS A 151 -5.96 20.35 -3.26
N ARG A 152 -4.83 20.92 -3.65
CA ARG A 152 -4.72 22.30 -4.18
C ARG A 152 -5.03 22.39 -5.68
N HIS A 153 -4.99 21.26 -6.38
CA HIS A 153 -5.41 21.13 -7.76
C HIS A 153 -6.88 20.70 -7.70
N ALA A 154 -7.76 21.37 -8.45
CA ALA A 154 -9.21 21.15 -8.43
C ALA A 154 -9.58 19.64 -8.46
N ALA A 155 -10.74 19.30 -7.89
CA ALA A 155 -11.35 17.97 -7.86
C ALA A 155 -10.34 16.80 -7.66
N THR A 156 -9.96 16.54 -6.41
CA THR A 156 -9.03 15.45 -6.06
C THR A 156 -9.71 14.29 -5.33
N ASP A 157 -10.99 14.41 -5.03
CA ASP A 157 -11.77 13.31 -4.47
C ASP A 157 -12.91 12.92 -5.41
N LEU A 158 -13.29 11.64 -5.33
CA LEU A 158 -14.30 11.05 -6.23
C LEU A 158 -15.66 11.75 -6.16
N MET A 159 -16.02 12.25 -4.99
CA MET A 159 -17.32 12.90 -4.78
C MET A 159 -17.38 14.28 -5.43
N SER A 160 -16.27 15.01 -5.53
CA SER A 160 -16.20 16.28 -6.27
C SER A 160 -16.51 16.07 -7.76
N TYR A 161 -15.97 15.01 -8.38
CA TYR A 161 -16.29 14.66 -9.78
C TYR A 161 -17.77 14.33 -9.96
N LYS A 162 -18.37 13.64 -8.98
CA LYS A 162 -19.81 13.35 -8.97
C LYS A 162 -20.63 14.63 -8.94
N GLU A 163 -20.28 15.59 -8.08
CA GLU A 163 -20.95 16.89 -7.95
C GLU A 163 -20.83 17.72 -9.23
N GLU A 164 -19.71 17.62 -9.92
CA GLU A 164 -19.48 18.27 -11.22
C GLU A 164 -20.23 17.57 -12.38
N GLY A 165 -20.90 16.44 -12.13
CA GLY A 165 -21.74 15.74 -13.09
C GLY A 165 -20.99 14.72 -13.96
N TYR A 166 -19.78 14.32 -13.59
CA TYR A 166 -19.08 13.24 -14.29
C TYR A 166 -19.77 11.90 -14.08
N LEU A 167 -19.76 11.06 -15.11
CA LEU A 167 -20.23 9.69 -15.02
C LEU A 167 -19.14 8.81 -14.35
N PRO A 168 -19.51 7.92 -13.42
CA PRO A 168 -18.53 7.06 -12.74
C PRO A 168 -17.76 6.16 -13.72
N GLU A 169 -18.41 5.66 -14.77
CA GLU A 169 -17.77 4.83 -15.79
C GLU A 169 -16.71 5.60 -16.57
N ALA A 170 -16.98 6.88 -16.89
CA ALA A 170 -16.02 7.74 -17.59
C ALA A 170 -14.79 8.01 -16.73
N LEU A 171 -15.01 8.29 -15.44
CA LEU A 171 -13.93 8.50 -14.49
C LEU A 171 -13.07 7.25 -14.29
N LEU A 172 -13.68 6.09 -14.10
CA LEU A 172 -12.96 4.82 -14.00
C LEU A 172 -12.15 4.50 -15.25
N ASN A 173 -12.74 4.74 -16.42
CA ASN A 173 -12.06 4.50 -17.69
C ASN A 173 -10.81 5.40 -17.83
N MET A 174 -10.92 6.67 -17.44
CA MET A 174 -9.79 7.60 -17.42
C MET A 174 -8.72 7.14 -16.42
N LEU A 175 -9.11 6.79 -15.20
CA LEU A 175 -8.18 6.36 -14.16
C LEU A 175 -7.44 5.06 -14.54
N ALA A 176 -8.14 4.10 -15.13
CA ALA A 176 -7.53 2.86 -15.60
C ALA A 176 -6.40 3.14 -16.62
N LYS A 177 -6.61 4.07 -17.53
CA LYS A 177 -5.61 4.42 -18.56
C LYS A 177 -4.40 5.21 -18.04
N LEU A 178 -4.43 5.68 -16.81
CA LEU A 178 -3.29 6.38 -16.22
C LEU A 178 -2.14 5.43 -15.78
N GLY A 179 -2.44 4.18 -15.51
CA GLY A 179 -1.44 3.23 -15.03
C GLY A 179 -1.49 1.87 -15.72
N TRP A 180 -2.39 1.67 -16.68
CA TRP A 180 -2.56 0.41 -17.37
C TRP A 180 -2.91 0.62 -18.85
N SER A 181 -2.25 -0.07 -19.74
CA SER A 181 -2.47 0.07 -21.18
C SER A 181 -2.08 -1.20 -21.93
N ASN A 182 -3.02 -2.11 -22.16
CA ASN A 182 -2.77 -3.31 -22.96
C ASN A 182 -3.51 -3.34 -24.28
N THR A 183 -4.34 -2.34 -24.60
CA THR A 183 -5.18 -2.32 -25.80
C THR A 183 -5.18 -0.96 -26.49
N THR A 184 -5.59 -0.97 -27.77
CA THR A 184 -5.80 0.26 -28.56
C THR A 184 -7.20 0.86 -28.38
N GLU A 185 -8.07 0.20 -27.63
CA GLU A 185 -9.43 0.68 -27.35
C GLU A 185 -9.37 1.81 -26.31
N ASP A 186 -10.30 2.75 -26.44
CA ASP A 186 -10.35 3.94 -25.59
C ASP A 186 -11.47 3.91 -24.55
N ILE A 187 -12.47 3.06 -24.74
CA ILE A 187 -13.67 3.01 -23.89
C ILE A 187 -13.93 1.57 -23.48
N PHE A 188 -13.98 1.35 -22.17
CA PHE A 188 -14.23 0.05 -21.55
C PHE A 188 -15.39 0.14 -20.56
N SER A 189 -16.20 -0.90 -20.51
CA SER A 189 -17.05 -1.10 -19.35
C SER A 189 -16.20 -1.63 -18.16
N ILE A 190 -16.73 -1.50 -16.94
CA ILE A 190 -16.06 -2.08 -15.76
C ILE A 190 -15.85 -3.59 -15.88
N LYS A 191 -16.77 -4.29 -16.57
CA LYS A 191 -16.65 -5.72 -16.85
C LYS A 191 -15.50 -6.04 -17.81
N ASP A 192 -15.30 -5.17 -18.81
CA ASP A 192 -14.19 -5.32 -19.74
C ASP A 192 -12.86 -5.05 -19.02
N LEU A 193 -12.80 -4.00 -18.18
CA LEU A 193 -11.63 -3.71 -17.37
C LEU A 193 -11.24 -4.90 -16.48
N ILE A 194 -12.20 -5.49 -15.77
CA ILE A 194 -11.96 -6.67 -14.91
C ILE A 194 -11.47 -7.86 -15.74
N LYS A 195 -12.06 -8.08 -16.93
CA LYS A 195 -11.72 -9.22 -17.79
C LYS A 195 -10.33 -9.09 -18.44
N LEU A 196 -9.94 -7.88 -18.75
CA LEU A 196 -8.70 -7.60 -19.49
C LEU A 196 -7.52 -7.30 -18.59
N PHE A 197 -7.76 -7.00 -17.31
CA PHE A 197 -6.70 -6.62 -16.38
C PHE A 197 -5.75 -7.79 -16.10
N GLU A 198 -4.49 -7.57 -16.41
CA GLU A 198 -3.38 -8.44 -16.04
C GLU A 198 -2.32 -7.59 -15.31
N VAL A 199 -1.81 -8.08 -14.18
CA VAL A 199 -0.81 -7.34 -13.37
C VAL A 199 0.46 -7.04 -14.16
N ASN A 200 0.82 -7.91 -15.10
CA ASN A 200 2.02 -7.74 -15.92
C ASN A 200 1.88 -6.67 -17.02
N ASP A 201 0.69 -6.11 -17.18
CA ASP A 201 0.42 -5.04 -18.16
C ASP A 201 0.44 -3.63 -17.52
N ILE A 202 0.79 -3.56 -16.24
CA ILE A 202 0.96 -2.30 -15.50
C ILE A 202 2.26 -1.61 -15.90
#